data_141360bcc41ab23975cd040252e9c2e4
#
_entry.id   141360bcc41ab23975cd040252e9c2e4
#
_cell.length_a   1.000
_cell.length_b   1.000
_cell.length_c   1.000
_cell.angle_alpha   90.00
_cell.angle_beta   90.00
_cell.angle_gamma   90.00
#
_symmetry.space_group_name_H-M   'P 1'
#
loop_
_entity.id
_entity.type
_entity.pdbx_description
1 polymer ?
#
loop_
_entity_poly.entity_id
_entity_poly.type
_entity_poly.pdbx_seq_one_letter_code
_entity_poly.pdbx_strand_id
1 'polypeptide(L)'
;PSHRAELEKLYGGLHDPSTEPGLTQVSASGTVEHDGLDIAWYEVGREDAPVTVVFIHGYCLSAEAYYDQANYLRGRNARALLVDLRGHGQSSTVAPEECTVDTAADDVLAVIRERAPRGNLVIVGHSLGGMVALNLIRRAPAEVYERIKGALLISTSMRRFAAKGVAQILQSKSLHALYRLCLRLPGRVDSAGFEAARFIAPLFAATLAGFPQMEKLQFHVAMLLDTPLASYSGFFDDLLEHAEYGAAPRLAKLKGEVVVGTADIVTPRSQSEVLCKHWPAANLQTVEGSGHMVILEDPEAISAALGRVLDAI
;
A
#
# COMPACT_ATOMS: atom_id res chain seq x y z
N PRO A 1 -14.45 10.52 14.35
CA PRO A 1 -14.84 9.11 14.34
C PRO A 1 -14.46 8.55 13.00
N SER A 2 -13.61 7.50 12.98
CA SER A 2 -13.24 6.84 11.72
C SER A 2 -14.52 6.30 11.07
N HIS A 3 -14.62 6.31 9.74
CA HIS A 3 -15.70 5.71 8.97
C HIS A 3 -15.92 4.23 9.33
N ARG A 4 -14.89 3.59 9.85
CA ARG A 4 -14.95 2.24 10.42
C ARG A 4 -16.03 2.09 11.49
N ALA A 5 -16.09 3.00 12.48
CA ALA A 5 -17.11 2.95 13.54
C ALA A 5 -18.53 3.22 13.01
N GLU A 6 -18.67 3.95 11.90
CA GLU A 6 -19.95 4.15 11.23
C GLU A 6 -20.37 2.95 10.41
N LEU A 7 -19.43 2.30 9.72
CA LEU A 7 -19.67 1.06 8.95
C LEU A 7 -20.04 -0.09 9.88
N GLU A 8 -19.41 -0.22 11.03
CA GLU A 8 -19.78 -1.17 12.07
C GLU A 8 -21.24 -1.04 12.50
N LYS A 9 -21.72 0.20 12.68
CA LYS A 9 -23.13 0.47 13.03
C LYS A 9 -24.10 0.12 11.90
N LEU A 10 -23.69 0.29 10.65
CA LEU A 10 -24.53 0.05 9.47
C LEU A 10 -24.67 -1.42 9.11
N TYR A 11 -23.60 -2.18 9.27
CA TYR A 11 -23.55 -3.58 8.84
C TYR A 11 -23.67 -4.58 9.99
N GLY A 12 -23.84 -4.12 11.23
CA GLY A 12 -24.23 -4.93 12.40
C GLY A 12 -23.26 -6.09 12.64
N GLY A 13 -21.99 -5.79 12.85
CA GLY A 13 -20.99 -6.83 13.04
C GLY A 13 -21.18 -7.60 14.33
N LEU A 14 -21.25 -8.91 14.23
CA LEU A 14 -20.92 -9.82 15.32
C LEU A 14 -19.39 -9.85 15.40
N HIS A 15 -18.79 -8.88 16.11
CA HIS A 15 -17.34 -8.78 16.23
C HIS A 15 -16.84 -9.65 17.39
N ASP A 16 -15.87 -10.50 17.07
CA ASP A 16 -14.90 -10.97 18.05
C ASP A 16 -13.76 -9.94 18.10
N PRO A 17 -13.59 -9.19 19.20
CA PRO A 17 -12.52 -8.19 19.30
C PRO A 17 -11.11 -8.77 19.14
N SER A 18 -10.94 -10.08 19.27
CA SER A 18 -9.65 -10.77 19.11
C SER A 18 -9.26 -10.98 17.65
N THR A 19 -10.23 -10.91 16.72
CA THR A 19 -10.05 -11.09 15.27
C THR A 19 -10.21 -9.79 14.49
N GLU A 20 -10.36 -8.66 15.18
CA GLU A 20 -10.60 -7.37 14.55
C GLU A 20 -9.41 -6.97 13.65
N PRO A 21 -9.65 -6.70 12.33
CA PRO A 21 -8.60 -6.25 11.43
C PRO A 21 -8.03 -4.90 11.86
N GLY A 22 -6.71 -4.71 11.67
CA GLY A 22 -6.02 -3.45 11.90
C GLY A 22 -4.91 -3.52 12.92
N LEU A 23 -4.16 -2.42 13.06
CA LEU A 23 -3.04 -2.29 13.97
C LEU A 23 -3.53 -1.99 15.40
N THR A 24 -4.00 -3.02 16.10
CA THR A 24 -4.54 -2.88 17.46
C THR A 24 -3.46 -2.78 18.54
N GLN A 25 -2.25 -3.27 18.25
CA GLN A 25 -1.12 -3.24 19.17
C GLN A 25 0.15 -2.86 18.41
N VAL A 26 0.63 -1.65 18.63
CA VAL A 26 1.90 -1.16 18.12
C VAL A 26 2.91 -0.99 19.25
N SER A 27 4.20 -1.17 18.95
CA SER A 27 5.28 -0.94 19.93
C SER A 27 5.56 0.55 20.09
N ALA A 28 5.44 1.30 19.00
CA ALA A 28 5.56 2.75 18.94
C ALA A 28 4.83 3.29 17.70
N SER A 29 4.45 4.55 17.75
CA SER A 29 3.89 5.29 16.62
C SER A 29 4.17 6.79 16.77
N GLY A 30 4.11 7.53 15.69
CA GLY A 30 4.33 8.97 15.68
C GLY A 30 4.33 9.52 14.25
N THR A 31 4.89 10.70 14.10
CA THR A 31 5.09 11.34 12.80
C THR A 31 6.54 11.72 12.60
N VAL A 32 6.97 11.77 11.34
CA VAL A 32 8.23 12.38 10.88
C VAL A 32 7.85 13.60 10.06
N GLU A 33 8.42 14.75 10.38
CA GLU A 33 8.24 15.95 9.56
C GLU A 33 9.13 15.86 8.31
N HIS A 34 8.52 16.01 7.14
CA HIS A 34 9.22 16.06 5.86
C HIS A 34 8.53 17.05 4.92
N ASP A 35 9.26 18.05 4.46
CA ASP A 35 8.77 19.12 3.56
C ASP A 35 7.50 19.84 4.09
N GLY A 36 7.43 20.05 5.41
CA GLY A 36 6.29 20.69 6.07
C GLY A 36 5.07 19.78 6.25
N LEU A 37 5.23 18.47 6.04
CA LEU A 37 4.19 17.46 6.21
C LEU A 37 4.53 16.53 7.38
N ASP A 38 3.53 16.14 8.15
CA ASP A 38 3.63 15.06 9.13
C ASP A 38 3.35 13.73 8.45
N ILE A 39 4.34 12.86 8.37
CA ILE A 39 4.24 11.51 7.82
C ILE A 39 4.13 10.50 8.97
N ALA A 40 2.97 9.87 9.07
CA ALA A 40 2.68 8.93 10.14
C ALA A 40 3.38 7.59 9.94
N TRP A 41 3.87 7.03 11.04
CA TRP A 41 4.52 5.73 11.08
C TRP A 41 4.11 4.92 12.32
N TYR A 42 4.24 3.60 12.19
CA TYR A 42 3.93 2.63 13.25
C TYR A 42 5.02 1.57 13.29
N GLU A 43 5.39 1.15 14.49
CA GLU A 43 6.37 0.07 14.70
C GLU A 43 5.72 -1.11 15.43
N VAL A 44 6.04 -2.33 14.96
CA VAL A 44 5.64 -3.57 15.61
C VAL A 44 6.86 -4.47 15.71
N GLY A 45 7.14 -4.94 16.92
CA GLY A 45 8.30 -5.78 17.24
C GLY A 45 9.33 -5.06 18.09
N ARG A 46 10.53 -5.63 18.17
CA ARG A 46 11.60 -5.13 19.02
C ARG A 46 12.38 -4.02 18.31
N GLU A 47 12.63 -2.93 19.00
CA GLU A 47 13.39 -1.78 18.48
C GLU A 47 14.83 -2.17 18.05
N ASP A 48 15.46 -3.08 18.78
CA ASP A 48 16.83 -3.56 18.53
C ASP A 48 16.92 -4.71 17.52
N ALA A 49 15.83 -5.04 16.83
CA ALA A 49 15.84 -6.07 15.80
C ALA A 49 16.85 -5.75 14.68
N PRO A 50 17.66 -6.73 14.21
CA PRO A 50 18.72 -6.49 13.22
C PRO A 50 18.16 -6.16 11.83
N VAL A 51 16.89 -6.49 11.58
CA VAL A 51 16.20 -6.24 10.30
C VAL A 51 14.95 -5.40 10.56
N THR A 52 14.82 -4.32 9.79
CA THR A 52 13.56 -3.56 9.71
C THR A 52 12.87 -3.84 8.39
N VAL A 53 11.64 -4.34 8.46
CA VAL A 53 10.76 -4.51 7.30
C VAL A 53 9.92 -3.25 7.15
N VAL A 54 10.12 -2.53 6.07
CA VAL A 54 9.40 -1.29 5.76
C VAL A 54 8.20 -1.62 4.88
N PHE A 55 7.00 -1.36 5.37
CA PHE A 55 5.74 -1.64 4.68
C PHE A 55 5.17 -0.37 4.05
N ILE A 56 4.90 -0.42 2.75
CA ILE A 56 4.38 0.68 1.94
C ILE A 56 3.05 0.22 1.33
N HIS A 57 1.96 0.81 1.80
CA HIS A 57 0.60 0.41 1.42
C HIS A 57 0.21 0.86 0.00
N GLY A 58 -0.87 0.28 -0.51
CA GLY A 58 -1.45 0.59 -1.82
C GLY A 58 -2.32 1.85 -1.81
N TYR A 59 -2.78 2.20 -3.00
CA TYR A 59 -3.69 3.31 -3.25
C TYR A 59 -5.00 3.14 -2.48
N CYS A 60 -5.46 4.20 -1.83
CA CYS A 60 -6.65 4.23 -0.98
C CYS A 60 -6.64 3.24 0.19
N LEU A 61 -5.46 2.91 0.67
CA LEU A 61 -5.23 2.10 1.86
C LEU A 61 -4.55 2.95 2.95
N SER A 62 -4.19 2.30 4.04
CA SER A 62 -3.33 2.83 5.09
C SER A 62 -2.34 1.76 5.56
N ALA A 63 -1.43 2.14 6.44
CA ALA A 63 -0.48 1.23 7.09
C ALA A 63 -1.17 0.02 7.73
N GLU A 64 -2.40 0.18 8.20
CA GLU A 64 -3.20 -0.87 8.82
C GLU A 64 -3.46 -2.06 7.90
N ALA A 65 -3.41 -1.88 6.57
CA ALA A 65 -3.60 -2.99 5.61
C ALA A 65 -2.61 -4.14 5.80
N TYR A 66 -1.48 -3.88 6.45
CA TYR A 66 -0.44 -4.88 6.73
C TYR A 66 -0.49 -5.45 8.15
N TYR A 67 -1.62 -5.35 8.86
CA TYR A 67 -1.71 -5.80 10.27
C TYR A 67 -1.35 -7.28 10.44
N ASP A 68 -1.73 -8.16 9.52
CA ASP A 68 -1.38 -9.59 9.55
C ASP A 68 0.13 -9.81 9.41
N GLN A 69 0.79 -9.11 8.48
CA GLN A 69 2.22 -9.21 8.24
C GLN A 69 3.03 -8.59 9.38
N ALA A 70 2.56 -7.49 9.96
CA ALA A 70 3.18 -6.90 11.14
C ALA A 70 3.10 -7.85 12.35
N ASN A 71 1.94 -8.49 12.56
CA ASN A 71 1.78 -9.50 13.61
C ASN A 71 2.64 -10.74 13.36
N TYR A 72 2.79 -11.17 12.09
CA TYR A 72 3.68 -12.27 11.72
C TYR A 72 5.13 -12.03 12.13
N LEU A 73 5.59 -10.78 12.18
CA LEU A 73 6.95 -10.43 12.60
C LEU A 73 7.14 -10.47 14.12
N ARG A 74 6.06 -10.53 14.92
CA ARG A 74 6.17 -10.65 16.38
C ARG A 74 6.92 -11.93 16.77
N GLY A 75 7.90 -11.81 17.63
CA GLY A 75 8.73 -12.92 18.06
C GLY A 75 9.81 -13.35 17.05
N ARG A 76 9.92 -12.67 15.90
CA ARG A 76 10.99 -12.86 14.92
C ARG A 76 12.15 -11.89 15.16
N ASN A 77 13.28 -12.17 14.52
CA ASN A 77 14.47 -11.30 14.57
C ASN A 77 14.35 -10.12 13.56
N ALA A 78 13.14 -9.63 13.40
CA ALA A 78 12.79 -8.51 12.53
C ALA A 78 11.68 -7.68 13.18
N ARG A 79 11.62 -6.39 12.85
CA ARG A 79 10.52 -5.50 13.22
C ARG A 79 9.84 -4.92 11.98
N ALA A 80 8.58 -4.58 12.12
CA ALA A 80 7.84 -3.82 11.12
C ALA A 80 7.99 -2.32 11.36
N LEU A 81 8.22 -1.56 10.28
CA LEU A 81 8.03 -0.13 10.18
C LEU A 81 7.00 0.12 9.09
N LEU A 82 5.80 0.52 9.48
CA LEU A 82 4.68 0.76 8.59
C LEU A 82 4.52 2.26 8.41
N VAL A 83 4.31 2.72 7.19
CA VAL A 83 4.20 4.14 6.86
C VAL A 83 2.87 4.42 6.20
N ASP A 84 2.15 5.44 6.68
CA ASP A 84 1.04 6.01 5.94
C ASP A 84 1.62 6.97 4.88
N LEU A 85 1.34 6.72 3.61
CA LEU A 85 1.75 7.63 2.55
C LEU A 85 1.06 8.99 2.70
N ARG A 86 1.70 10.08 2.22
CA ARG A 86 1.05 11.40 2.17
C ARG A 86 -0.38 11.31 1.64
N GLY A 87 -1.28 12.05 2.23
CA GLY A 87 -2.69 12.03 1.85
C GLY A 87 -3.47 10.77 2.23
N HIS A 88 -2.89 9.85 3.01
CA HIS A 88 -3.54 8.62 3.48
C HIS A 88 -3.39 8.46 5.00
N GLY A 89 -4.29 7.68 5.59
CA GLY A 89 -4.24 7.32 7.00
C GLY A 89 -4.16 8.54 7.92
N GLN A 90 -3.13 8.59 8.75
CA GLN A 90 -2.87 9.69 9.69
C GLN A 90 -1.81 10.69 9.17
N SER A 91 -1.27 10.48 7.97
CA SER A 91 -0.35 11.44 7.34
C SER A 91 -1.07 12.69 6.86
N SER A 92 -0.33 13.80 6.74
CA SER A 92 -0.86 15.08 6.26
C SER A 92 -1.56 14.94 4.92
N THR A 93 -2.70 15.58 4.79
CA THR A 93 -3.39 15.77 3.50
C THR A 93 -2.64 16.79 2.67
N VAL A 94 -2.59 16.58 1.36
CA VAL A 94 -1.85 17.41 0.41
C VAL A 94 -2.72 17.75 -0.79
N ALA A 95 -2.27 18.73 -1.58
CA ALA A 95 -2.91 19.03 -2.86
C ALA A 95 -2.72 17.88 -3.87
N PRO A 96 -3.63 17.70 -4.84
CA PRO A 96 -3.52 16.62 -5.82
C PRO A 96 -2.18 16.57 -6.56
N GLU A 97 -1.60 17.73 -6.85
CA GLU A 97 -0.33 17.88 -7.58
C GLU A 97 0.88 17.36 -6.79
N GLU A 98 0.75 17.23 -5.47
CA GLU A 98 1.78 16.73 -4.56
C GLU A 98 1.66 15.22 -4.32
N CYS A 99 0.58 14.59 -4.80
CA CYS A 99 0.33 13.15 -4.69
C CYS A 99 1.03 12.39 -5.82
N THR A 100 2.34 12.20 -5.72
CA THR A 100 3.13 11.48 -6.73
C THR A 100 3.91 10.33 -6.10
N VAL A 101 4.28 9.33 -6.92
CA VAL A 101 5.16 8.23 -6.49
C VAL A 101 6.52 8.77 -6.03
N ASP A 102 7.05 9.80 -6.71
CA ASP A 102 8.33 10.42 -6.37
C ASP A 102 8.30 11.05 -4.97
N THR A 103 7.29 11.88 -4.69
CA THR A 103 7.17 12.56 -3.39
C THR A 103 6.86 11.57 -2.25
N ALA A 104 6.02 10.56 -2.52
CA ALA A 104 5.74 9.50 -1.55
C ALA A 104 7.00 8.67 -1.22
N ALA A 105 7.86 8.42 -2.19
CA ALA A 105 9.13 7.72 -1.96
C ALA A 105 10.11 8.57 -1.12
N ASP A 106 10.12 9.88 -1.30
CA ASP A 106 10.94 10.79 -0.49
C ASP A 106 10.45 10.82 0.97
N ASP A 107 9.13 10.80 1.21
CA ASP A 107 8.57 10.67 2.56
C ASP A 107 8.98 9.37 3.24
N VAL A 108 8.83 8.24 2.56
CA VAL A 108 9.24 6.94 3.11
C VAL A 108 10.73 6.93 3.40
N LEU A 109 11.55 7.54 2.56
CA LEU A 109 12.99 7.67 2.79
C LEU A 109 13.28 8.52 4.05
N ALA A 110 12.56 9.61 4.27
CA ALA A 110 12.68 10.42 5.49
C ALA A 110 12.34 9.60 6.75
N VAL A 111 11.24 8.84 6.71
CA VAL A 111 10.85 7.95 7.81
C VAL A 111 11.93 6.87 8.05
N ILE A 112 12.47 6.24 7.01
CA ILE A 112 13.56 5.26 7.14
C ILE A 112 14.78 5.87 7.81
N ARG A 113 15.18 7.08 7.43
CA ARG A 113 16.36 7.75 8.00
C ARG A 113 16.21 8.03 9.48
N GLU A 114 15.02 8.40 9.91
CA GLU A 114 14.75 8.73 11.31
C GLU A 114 14.48 7.49 12.15
N ARG A 115 13.60 6.59 11.67
CA ARG A 115 13.11 5.47 12.48
C ARG A 115 13.91 4.18 12.32
N ALA A 116 14.60 4.01 11.21
CA ALA A 116 15.47 2.88 10.94
C ALA A 116 16.86 3.32 10.49
N PRO A 117 17.61 4.11 11.29
CA PRO A 117 18.92 4.64 10.89
C PRO A 117 20.01 3.57 10.79
N ARG A 118 19.79 2.37 11.30
CA ARG A 118 20.76 1.26 11.35
C ARG A 118 20.10 -0.07 11.01
N GLY A 119 20.91 -1.10 10.81
CA GLY A 119 20.47 -2.47 10.52
C GLY A 119 20.07 -2.69 9.06
N ASN A 120 19.74 -3.91 8.73
CA ASN A 120 19.32 -4.31 7.39
C ASN A 120 17.87 -3.87 7.15
N LEU A 121 17.54 -3.62 5.89
CA LEU A 121 16.20 -3.25 5.44
C LEU A 121 15.64 -4.29 4.49
N VAL A 122 14.36 -4.59 4.62
CA VAL A 122 13.53 -5.29 3.63
C VAL A 122 12.40 -4.33 3.25
N ILE A 123 12.20 -4.11 1.96
CA ILE A 123 11.17 -3.20 1.46
C ILE A 123 9.98 -4.03 0.97
N VAL A 124 8.80 -3.77 1.50
CA VAL A 124 7.54 -4.42 1.13
C VAL A 124 6.60 -3.39 0.56
N GLY A 125 6.07 -3.62 -0.64
CA GLY A 125 5.14 -2.70 -1.28
C GLY A 125 4.00 -3.42 -2.00
N HIS A 126 2.77 -2.93 -1.79
CA HIS A 126 1.56 -3.41 -2.47
C HIS A 126 1.05 -2.35 -3.44
N SER A 127 0.75 -2.73 -4.68
CA SER A 127 0.13 -1.86 -5.68
C SER A 127 0.90 -0.55 -5.86
N LEU A 128 0.30 0.63 -5.60
CA LEU A 128 0.99 1.94 -5.54
C LEU A 128 2.25 1.87 -4.65
N GLY A 129 2.14 1.27 -3.47
CA GLY A 129 3.27 1.11 -2.56
C GLY A 129 4.42 0.29 -3.15
N GLY A 130 4.12 -0.63 -4.08
CA GLY A 130 5.14 -1.34 -4.85
C GLY A 130 5.88 -0.43 -5.84
N MET A 131 5.18 0.52 -6.48
CA MET A 131 5.82 1.55 -7.33
C MET A 131 6.66 2.51 -6.49
N VAL A 132 6.16 2.93 -5.32
CA VAL A 132 6.92 3.73 -4.35
C VAL A 132 8.17 2.97 -3.88
N ALA A 133 8.07 1.66 -3.62
CA ALA A 133 9.21 0.81 -3.26
C ALA A 133 10.26 0.75 -4.37
N LEU A 134 9.83 0.58 -5.63
CA LEU A 134 10.73 0.59 -6.79
C LEU A 134 11.43 1.94 -6.96
N ASN A 135 10.68 3.04 -6.83
CA ASN A 135 11.21 4.41 -6.88
C ASN A 135 12.24 4.65 -5.76
N LEU A 136 11.91 4.27 -4.53
CA LEU A 136 12.80 4.35 -3.38
C LEU A 136 14.10 3.54 -3.64
N ILE A 137 14.01 2.30 -4.10
CA ILE A 137 15.18 1.47 -4.43
C ILE A 137 16.05 2.16 -5.49
N ARG A 138 15.43 2.74 -6.52
CA ARG A 138 16.14 3.45 -7.59
C ARG A 138 16.87 4.69 -7.09
N ARG A 139 16.23 5.50 -6.23
CA ARG A 139 16.70 6.84 -5.82
C ARG A 139 17.41 6.87 -4.47
N ALA A 140 17.28 5.81 -3.66
CA ALA A 140 17.90 5.78 -2.33
C ALA A 140 19.40 6.13 -2.40
N PRO A 141 19.88 7.02 -1.54
CA PRO A 141 21.30 7.30 -1.44
C PRO A 141 22.06 6.05 -0.97
N ALA A 142 23.36 6.01 -1.24
CA ALA A 142 24.18 4.81 -1.04
C ALA A 142 24.06 4.23 0.37
N GLU A 143 24.07 5.09 1.39
CA GLU A 143 24.01 4.70 2.80
C GLU A 143 22.70 4.01 3.20
N VAL A 144 21.61 4.27 2.48
CA VAL A 144 20.32 3.57 2.67
C VAL A 144 20.25 2.34 1.77
N TYR A 145 20.62 2.49 0.48
CA TYR A 145 20.52 1.40 -0.48
C TYR A 145 21.36 0.19 -0.08
N GLU A 146 22.58 0.40 0.40
CA GLU A 146 23.47 -0.68 0.84
C GLU A 146 22.92 -1.52 1.99
N ARG A 147 21.97 -0.98 2.73
CA ARG A 147 21.26 -1.65 3.81
C ARG A 147 20.03 -2.43 3.33
N ILE A 148 19.50 -2.12 2.15
CA ILE A 148 18.39 -2.88 1.55
C ILE A 148 18.93 -4.23 1.10
N LYS A 149 18.49 -5.31 1.76
CA LYS A 149 18.93 -6.69 1.47
C LYS A 149 17.92 -7.48 0.68
N GLY A 150 16.65 -7.11 0.76
CA GLY A 150 15.59 -7.80 0.05
C GLY A 150 14.37 -6.92 -0.18
N ALA A 151 13.47 -7.40 -1.04
CA ALA A 151 12.19 -6.78 -1.28
C ALA A 151 11.09 -7.82 -1.50
N LEU A 152 9.84 -7.45 -1.15
CA LEU A 152 8.63 -8.18 -1.45
C LEU A 152 7.66 -7.23 -2.18
N LEU A 153 7.38 -7.52 -3.44
CA LEU A 153 6.51 -6.71 -4.28
C LEU A 153 5.22 -7.47 -4.57
N ILE A 154 4.09 -6.86 -4.22
CA ILE A 154 2.79 -7.52 -4.17
C ILE A 154 1.82 -6.80 -5.10
N SER A 155 1.20 -7.50 -6.06
CA SER A 155 0.17 -6.94 -6.95
C SER A 155 0.55 -5.56 -7.47
N THR A 156 1.72 -5.44 -8.09
CA THR A 156 2.28 -4.16 -8.55
C THR A 156 2.90 -4.25 -9.95
N SER A 157 3.38 -3.12 -10.46
CA SER A 157 3.97 -3.00 -11.78
C SER A 157 5.17 -2.05 -11.78
N MET A 158 6.14 -2.30 -12.66
CA MET A 158 7.19 -1.32 -12.97
C MET A 158 6.90 -0.53 -14.27
N ARG A 159 5.79 -0.81 -14.93
CA ARG A 159 5.35 -0.10 -16.13
C ARG A 159 4.05 0.67 -15.88
N ARG A 160 3.73 1.60 -16.76
CA ARG A 160 2.45 2.32 -16.74
C ARG A 160 1.28 1.36 -16.68
N PHE A 161 0.24 1.71 -15.94
CA PHE A 161 -1.02 0.97 -15.95
C PHE A 161 -1.54 0.90 -17.40
N ALA A 162 -1.77 -0.30 -17.90
CA ALA A 162 -2.36 -0.46 -19.20
C ALA A 162 -3.79 0.10 -19.20
N ALA A 163 -4.14 0.89 -20.22
CA ALA A 163 -5.46 1.49 -20.41
C ALA A 163 -6.58 0.46 -20.72
N LYS A 164 -6.49 -0.76 -20.20
CA LYS A 164 -7.45 -1.86 -20.43
C LYS A 164 -7.95 -2.38 -19.08
N GLY A 165 -9.22 -2.71 -19.02
CA GLY A 165 -9.86 -3.26 -17.82
C GLY A 165 -10.45 -2.18 -16.91
N VAL A 166 -10.29 -2.36 -15.57
CA VAL A 166 -10.82 -1.42 -14.55
C VAL A 166 -10.27 -0.01 -14.71
N ALA A 167 -9.01 0.14 -15.15
CA ALA A 167 -8.43 1.43 -15.49
C ALA A 167 -9.26 2.18 -16.55
N GLN A 168 -9.88 1.48 -17.49
CA GLN A 168 -10.74 2.09 -18.53
C GLN A 168 -12.06 2.63 -17.95
N ILE A 169 -12.60 1.97 -16.94
CA ILE A 169 -13.81 2.43 -16.22
C ILE A 169 -13.45 3.67 -15.37
N LEU A 170 -12.32 3.63 -14.69
CA LEU A 170 -11.80 4.75 -13.88
C LEU A 170 -11.39 5.95 -14.73
N GLN A 171 -10.92 5.73 -15.97
CA GLN A 171 -10.60 6.76 -16.97
C GLN A 171 -11.85 7.34 -17.67
N SER A 172 -13.07 6.88 -17.35
CA SER A 172 -14.24 7.42 -18.02
C SER A 172 -14.29 8.94 -17.83
N LYS A 173 -14.33 9.68 -18.94
CA LYS A 173 -14.38 11.15 -18.93
C LYS A 173 -15.52 11.69 -18.04
N SER A 174 -16.55 10.89 -17.86
CA SER A 174 -17.71 11.21 -17.02
C SER A 174 -17.37 11.14 -15.53
N LEU A 175 -16.62 10.13 -15.10
CA LEU A 175 -16.17 10.01 -13.70
C LEU A 175 -15.14 11.09 -13.36
N HIS A 176 -14.21 11.37 -14.28
CA HIS A 176 -13.23 12.45 -14.16
C HIS A 176 -13.89 13.83 -14.14
N ALA A 177 -14.92 14.06 -14.99
CA ALA A 177 -15.66 15.32 -15.00
C ALA A 177 -16.47 15.51 -13.72
N LEU A 178 -17.14 14.47 -13.24
CA LEU A 178 -17.86 14.48 -11.96
C LEU A 178 -16.91 14.79 -10.81
N TYR A 179 -15.77 14.12 -10.80
CA TYR A 179 -14.71 14.31 -9.81
C TYR A 179 -14.16 15.77 -9.84
N ARG A 180 -13.77 16.30 -11.01
CA ARG A 180 -13.32 17.70 -11.15
C ARG A 180 -14.41 18.71 -10.76
N LEU A 181 -15.67 18.37 -11.00
CA LEU A 181 -16.80 19.18 -10.52
C LEU A 181 -16.86 19.17 -8.99
N CYS A 182 -16.66 18.01 -8.38
CA CYS A 182 -16.59 17.86 -6.93
C CYS A 182 -15.48 18.72 -6.32
N LEU A 183 -14.27 18.70 -6.89
CA LEU A 183 -13.15 19.54 -6.43
C LEU A 183 -13.40 21.06 -6.57
N ARG A 184 -14.27 21.49 -7.50
CA ARG A 184 -14.59 22.91 -7.71
C ARG A 184 -15.70 23.47 -6.81
N LEU A 185 -16.33 22.63 -6.01
CA LEU A 185 -17.42 23.00 -5.10
C LEU A 185 -17.05 22.70 -3.63
N PRO A 186 -16.01 23.34 -3.08
CA PRO A 186 -15.61 23.09 -1.69
C PRO A 186 -16.76 23.46 -0.74
N GLY A 187 -17.04 22.58 0.21
CA GLY A 187 -17.99 22.79 1.30
C GLY A 187 -19.43 22.28 1.09
N ARG A 188 -19.82 21.84 -0.13
CA ARG A 188 -21.11 21.15 -0.37
C ARG A 188 -20.95 19.69 -0.82
N VAL A 189 -19.74 19.32 -1.20
CA VAL A 189 -19.45 18.00 -1.76
C VAL A 189 -19.00 17.01 -0.69
N ASP A 190 -18.45 17.48 0.42
CA ASP A 190 -18.00 16.57 1.49
C ASP A 190 -19.14 15.69 2.02
N SER A 191 -20.37 16.21 2.12
CA SER A 191 -21.51 15.40 2.56
C SER A 191 -22.19 14.63 1.41
N ALA A 192 -22.40 15.22 0.24
CA ALA A 192 -23.12 14.58 -0.86
C ALA A 192 -22.22 13.64 -1.69
N GLY A 193 -20.93 13.99 -1.88
CA GLY A 193 -19.93 13.12 -2.50
C GLY A 193 -19.64 11.91 -1.62
N PHE A 194 -19.58 12.11 -0.31
CA PHE A 194 -19.44 11.06 0.69
C PHE A 194 -20.63 10.08 0.67
N GLU A 195 -21.87 10.58 0.64
CA GLU A 195 -23.06 9.73 0.54
C GLU A 195 -23.08 8.91 -0.76
N ALA A 196 -22.70 9.49 -1.89
CA ALA A 196 -22.58 8.76 -3.15
C ALA A 196 -21.45 7.71 -3.10
N ALA A 197 -20.30 8.05 -2.51
CA ALA A 197 -19.18 7.13 -2.34
C ALA A 197 -19.53 5.94 -1.43
N ARG A 198 -20.34 6.15 -0.38
CA ARG A 198 -20.82 5.08 0.52
C ARG A 198 -21.57 3.97 -0.22
N PHE A 199 -22.31 4.30 -1.28
CA PHE A 199 -23.04 3.30 -2.07
C PHE A 199 -22.16 2.62 -3.13
N ILE A 200 -21.13 3.29 -3.63
CA ILE A 200 -20.28 2.80 -4.73
C ILE A 200 -19.03 2.10 -4.18
N ALA A 201 -18.48 2.56 -3.06
CA ALA A 201 -17.25 2.02 -2.49
C ALA A 201 -17.31 0.52 -2.16
N PRO A 202 -18.40 -0.03 -1.56
CA PRO A 202 -18.50 -1.46 -1.31
C PRO A 202 -18.51 -2.29 -2.59
N LEU A 203 -19.16 -1.79 -3.64
CA LEU A 203 -19.18 -2.46 -4.96
C LEU A 203 -17.80 -2.41 -5.61
N PHE A 204 -17.11 -1.29 -5.51
CA PHE A 204 -15.75 -1.12 -6.02
C PHE A 204 -14.75 -1.99 -5.24
N ALA A 205 -14.83 -1.98 -3.91
CA ALA A 205 -14.02 -2.84 -3.06
C ALA A 205 -14.26 -4.34 -3.36
N ALA A 206 -15.50 -4.74 -3.57
CA ALA A 206 -15.85 -6.11 -3.93
C ALA A 206 -15.32 -6.55 -5.30
N THR A 207 -15.16 -5.62 -6.26
CA THR A 207 -14.55 -5.94 -7.58
C THR A 207 -13.03 -6.04 -7.53
N LEU A 208 -12.40 -5.41 -6.55
CA LEU A 208 -10.94 -5.46 -6.35
C LEU A 208 -10.52 -6.63 -5.47
N ALA A 209 -11.40 -7.06 -4.57
CA ALA A 209 -11.17 -8.17 -3.65
C ALA A 209 -11.93 -9.42 -4.14
N GLY A 210 -11.27 -10.57 -4.14
CA GLY A 210 -11.92 -11.87 -4.35
C GLY A 210 -12.69 -12.27 -3.11
N PHE A 211 -13.83 -11.68 -2.83
CA PHE A 211 -14.77 -11.95 -1.74
C PHE A 211 -14.17 -12.53 -0.45
N PRO A 212 -13.38 -11.75 0.28
CA PRO A 212 -12.92 -12.14 1.59
C PRO A 212 -14.09 -12.16 2.58
N GLN A 213 -13.79 -12.57 3.79
CA GLN A 213 -14.69 -12.43 4.93
C GLN A 213 -15.24 -11.01 5.00
N MET A 214 -16.50 -10.84 5.37
CA MET A 214 -17.21 -9.54 5.39
C MET A 214 -16.46 -8.48 6.20
N GLU A 215 -15.81 -8.87 7.28
CA GLU A 215 -15.01 -7.99 8.13
C GLU A 215 -13.82 -7.35 7.40
N LYS A 216 -13.11 -8.14 6.58
CA LYS A 216 -11.99 -7.65 5.75
C LYS A 216 -12.49 -6.72 4.64
N LEU A 217 -13.67 -6.99 4.08
CA LEU A 217 -14.31 -6.10 3.11
C LEU A 217 -14.68 -4.77 3.75
N GLN A 218 -15.31 -4.78 4.92
CA GLN A 218 -15.65 -3.57 5.69
C GLN A 218 -14.40 -2.76 6.05
N PHE A 219 -13.35 -3.45 6.47
CA PHE A 219 -12.06 -2.84 6.77
C PHE A 219 -11.45 -2.14 5.54
N HIS A 220 -11.47 -2.80 4.39
CA HIS A 220 -10.99 -2.22 3.13
C HIS A 220 -11.84 -0.99 2.72
N VAL A 221 -13.16 -1.10 2.80
CA VAL A 221 -14.08 0.00 2.50
C VAL A 221 -13.84 1.20 3.43
N ALA A 222 -13.57 0.95 4.72
CA ALA A 222 -13.26 2.03 5.66
C ALA A 222 -12.01 2.82 5.24
N MET A 223 -10.92 2.15 4.89
CA MET A 223 -9.70 2.81 4.40
C MET A 223 -9.95 3.62 3.12
N LEU A 224 -10.76 3.07 2.19
CA LEU A 224 -11.13 3.76 0.95
C LEU A 224 -11.90 5.05 1.25
N LEU A 225 -12.87 5.01 2.18
CA LEU A 225 -13.68 6.17 2.56
C LEU A 225 -12.91 7.20 3.39
N ASP A 226 -11.89 6.77 4.13
CA ASP A 226 -11.01 7.66 4.89
C ASP A 226 -10.00 8.39 3.99
N THR A 227 -9.82 7.95 2.74
CA THR A 227 -8.90 8.58 1.78
C THR A 227 -9.49 9.87 1.21
N PRO A 228 -8.84 11.04 1.38
CA PRO A 228 -9.30 12.30 0.82
C PRO A 228 -9.41 12.28 -0.71
N LEU A 229 -10.41 12.97 -1.25
CA LEU A 229 -10.60 13.09 -2.70
C LEU A 229 -9.39 13.68 -3.45
N ALA A 230 -8.65 14.58 -2.81
CA ALA A 230 -7.40 15.13 -3.35
C ALA A 230 -6.35 14.04 -3.58
N SER A 231 -6.15 13.17 -2.58
CA SER A 231 -5.22 12.02 -2.67
C SER A 231 -5.68 11.01 -3.71
N TYR A 232 -7.00 10.75 -3.74
CA TYR A 232 -7.60 9.89 -4.75
C TYR A 232 -7.27 10.36 -6.18
N SER A 233 -7.41 11.64 -6.50
CA SER A 233 -7.16 12.09 -7.88
C SER A 233 -5.68 12.22 -8.21
N GLY A 234 -4.91 12.80 -7.30
CA GLY A 234 -3.52 13.08 -7.58
C GLY A 234 -2.71 11.80 -7.83
N PHE A 235 -2.80 10.82 -6.94
CA PHE A 235 -2.14 9.53 -7.16
C PHE A 235 -2.69 8.77 -8.36
N PHE A 236 -3.99 8.88 -8.67
CA PHE A 236 -4.54 8.23 -9.83
C PHE A 236 -3.94 8.77 -11.13
N ASP A 237 -3.84 10.08 -11.25
CA ASP A 237 -3.25 10.73 -12.44
C ASP A 237 -1.77 10.33 -12.60
N ASP A 238 -1.01 10.31 -11.50
CA ASP A 238 0.40 9.89 -11.52
C ASP A 238 0.56 8.42 -11.88
N LEU A 239 -0.25 7.51 -11.32
CA LEU A 239 -0.22 6.08 -11.62
C LEU A 239 -0.42 5.75 -13.10
N LEU A 240 -1.19 6.55 -13.83
CA LEU A 240 -1.43 6.35 -15.28
C LEU A 240 -0.18 6.60 -16.11
N GLU A 241 0.69 7.50 -15.68
CA GLU A 241 1.86 7.95 -16.43
C GLU A 241 3.17 7.38 -15.88
N HIS A 242 3.19 6.94 -14.61
CA HIS A 242 4.38 6.53 -13.90
C HIS A 242 4.95 5.20 -14.39
N ALA A 243 6.29 5.11 -14.47
CA ALA A 243 7.01 3.88 -14.81
C ALA A 243 8.37 3.83 -14.10
N GLU A 244 8.73 2.67 -13.54
CA GLU A 244 9.93 2.47 -12.71
C GLU A 244 10.95 1.48 -13.32
N TYR A 245 11.08 1.43 -14.63
CA TYR A 245 12.12 0.61 -15.27
C TYR A 245 13.55 0.96 -14.82
N GLY A 246 13.78 2.21 -14.42
CA GLY A 246 15.06 2.67 -13.87
C GLY A 246 15.48 1.98 -12.57
N ALA A 247 14.57 1.29 -11.88
CA ALA A 247 14.89 0.53 -10.68
C ALA A 247 15.62 -0.79 -10.97
N ALA A 248 15.49 -1.33 -12.19
CA ALA A 248 15.97 -2.66 -12.56
C ALA A 248 17.45 -2.94 -12.19
N PRO A 249 18.43 -2.04 -12.42
CA PRO A 249 19.84 -2.33 -12.12
C PRO A 249 20.12 -2.53 -10.61
N ARG A 250 19.39 -1.82 -9.75
CA ARG A 250 19.52 -1.95 -8.30
C ARG A 250 18.69 -3.12 -7.77
N LEU A 251 17.46 -3.27 -8.29
CA LEU A 251 16.55 -4.34 -7.93
C LEU A 251 17.15 -5.72 -8.22
N ALA A 252 17.82 -5.89 -9.35
CA ALA A 252 18.47 -7.14 -9.74
C ALA A 252 19.54 -7.65 -8.76
N LYS A 253 20.05 -6.80 -7.87
CA LYS A 253 21.04 -7.15 -6.85
C LYS A 253 20.41 -7.60 -5.53
N LEU A 254 19.09 -7.45 -5.37
CA LEU A 254 18.37 -7.78 -4.14
C LEU A 254 17.80 -9.20 -4.21
N LYS A 255 17.68 -9.85 -3.05
CA LYS A 255 16.83 -11.02 -2.90
C LYS A 255 15.37 -10.61 -2.86
N GLY A 256 14.45 -11.44 -3.33
CA GLY A 256 13.05 -11.07 -3.20
C GLY A 256 12.02 -12.01 -3.77
N GLU A 257 10.80 -11.60 -3.53
CA GLU A 257 9.58 -12.28 -3.92
C GLU A 257 8.65 -11.29 -4.65
N VAL A 258 7.97 -11.78 -5.65
CA VAL A 258 6.87 -11.10 -6.32
C VAL A 258 5.63 -11.95 -6.13
N VAL A 259 4.56 -11.37 -5.58
CA VAL A 259 3.31 -12.09 -5.32
C VAL A 259 2.16 -11.41 -6.04
N VAL A 260 1.29 -12.20 -6.67
CA VAL A 260 0.10 -11.71 -7.37
C VAL A 260 -1.04 -12.72 -7.28
N GLY A 261 -2.26 -12.24 -7.10
CA GLY A 261 -3.47 -13.07 -7.20
C GLY A 261 -3.78 -13.49 -8.64
N THR A 262 -4.27 -14.71 -8.84
CA THR A 262 -4.64 -15.18 -10.20
C THR A 262 -5.86 -14.46 -10.77
N ALA A 263 -6.71 -13.88 -9.91
CA ALA A 263 -7.87 -13.07 -10.26
C ALA A 263 -7.61 -11.56 -10.23
N ASP A 264 -6.35 -11.11 -10.08
CA ASP A 264 -5.99 -9.69 -10.08
C ASP A 264 -6.20 -9.07 -11.47
N ILE A 265 -7.25 -8.24 -11.59
CA ILE A 265 -7.60 -7.52 -12.83
C ILE A 265 -6.99 -6.11 -12.89
N VAL A 266 -6.44 -5.61 -11.80
CA VAL A 266 -5.83 -4.27 -11.70
C VAL A 266 -4.37 -4.33 -12.14
N THR A 267 -3.60 -5.22 -11.52
CA THR A 267 -2.21 -5.53 -11.90
C THR A 267 -2.09 -7.01 -12.22
N PRO A 268 -2.60 -7.44 -13.38
CA PRO A 268 -2.65 -8.86 -13.72
C PRO A 268 -1.25 -9.49 -13.73
N ARG A 269 -1.19 -10.80 -13.58
CA ARG A 269 0.04 -11.61 -13.55
C ARG A 269 1.09 -11.21 -14.58
N SER A 270 0.65 -10.79 -15.78
CA SER A 270 1.56 -10.33 -16.83
C SER A 270 2.42 -9.11 -16.44
N GLN A 271 1.97 -8.30 -15.48
CA GLN A 271 2.75 -7.19 -14.90
C GLN A 271 3.87 -7.73 -14.00
N SER A 272 3.54 -8.71 -13.17
CA SER A 272 4.50 -9.40 -12.31
C SER A 272 5.55 -10.17 -13.13
N GLU A 273 5.17 -10.78 -14.24
CA GLU A 273 6.09 -11.45 -15.17
C GLU A 273 7.08 -10.46 -15.80
N VAL A 274 6.64 -9.24 -16.15
CA VAL A 274 7.55 -8.17 -16.61
C VAL A 274 8.52 -7.77 -15.51
N LEU A 275 8.02 -7.61 -14.28
CA LEU A 275 8.85 -7.28 -13.13
C LEU A 275 9.96 -8.33 -12.92
N CYS A 276 9.62 -9.63 -12.93
CA CYS A 276 10.58 -10.73 -12.79
C CYS A 276 11.59 -10.81 -13.92
N LYS A 277 11.26 -10.41 -15.15
CA LYS A 277 12.24 -10.31 -16.25
C LYS A 277 13.36 -9.32 -15.94
N HIS A 278 13.06 -8.26 -15.21
CA HIS A 278 14.02 -7.25 -14.78
C HIS A 278 14.62 -7.52 -13.40
N TRP A 279 14.10 -8.52 -12.69
CA TRP A 279 14.55 -8.95 -11.38
C TRP A 279 14.74 -10.47 -11.32
N PRO A 280 15.80 -11.01 -11.96
CA PRO A 280 16.00 -12.47 -12.08
C PRO A 280 16.21 -13.20 -10.76
N ALA A 281 16.59 -12.49 -9.68
CA ALA A 281 16.77 -13.06 -8.35
C ALA A 281 15.47 -13.20 -7.57
N ALA A 282 14.34 -12.68 -8.08
CA ALA A 282 13.04 -12.79 -7.44
C ALA A 282 12.31 -14.07 -7.85
N ASN A 283 11.60 -14.67 -6.90
CA ASN A 283 10.64 -15.72 -7.17
C ASN A 283 9.26 -15.12 -7.43
N LEU A 284 8.55 -15.62 -8.45
CA LEU A 284 7.17 -15.27 -8.72
C LEU A 284 6.24 -16.30 -8.07
N GLN A 285 5.41 -15.85 -7.16
CA GLN A 285 4.32 -16.62 -6.57
C GLN A 285 2.97 -16.11 -7.07
N THR A 286 2.13 -17.01 -7.54
CA THR A 286 0.72 -16.73 -7.81
C THR A 286 -0.14 -17.32 -6.70
N VAL A 287 -1.15 -16.56 -6.24
CA VAL A 287 -2.10 -17.00 -5.22
C VAL A 287 -3.43 -17.27 -5.89
N GLU A 288 -3.85 -18.54 -5.88
CA GLU A 288 -5.01 -19.00 -6.61
C GLU A 288 -6.30 -18.41 -6.04
N GLY A 289 -7.16 -17.88 -6.91
CA GLY A 289 -8.45 -17.31 -6.55
C GLY A 289 -8.40 -15.92 -5.91
N SER A 290 -7.23 -15.43 -5.51
CA SER A 290 -7.08 -14.09 -4.93
C SER A 290 -7.07 -13.01 -6.00
N GLY A 291 -7.66 -11.86 -5.68
CA GLY A 291 -7.68 -10.66 -6.50
C GLY A 291 -6.53 -9.70 -6.18
N HIS A 292 -6.80 -8.40 -6.40
CA HIS A 292 -5.83 -7.33 -6.18
C HIS A 292 -5.46 -7.14 -4.71
N MET A 293 -6.42 -7.40 -3.80
CA MET A 293 -6.23 -7.24 -2.36
C MET A 293 -5.68 -8.50 -1.68
N VAL A 294 -4.81 -9.23 -2.36
CA VAL A 294 -4.20 -10.48 -1.87
C VAL A 294 -3.57 -10.34 -0.48
N ILE A 295 -3.13 -9.14 -0.08
CA ILE A 295 -2.63 -8.86 1.28
C ILE A 295 -3.68 -9.08 2.39
N LEU A 296 -4.96 -8.92 2.05
CA LEU A 296 -6.10 -9.15 2.94
C LEU A 296 -6.82 -10.47 2.65
N GLU A 297 -6.82 -10.91 1.39
CA GLU A 297 -7.51 -12.12 0.93
C GLU A 297 -6.77 -13.39 1.35
N ASP A 298 -5.45 -13.40 1.23
CA ASP A 298 -4.57 -14.51 1.65
C ASP A 298 -3.32 -13.98 2.37
N PRO A 299 -3.47 -13.47 3.60
CA PRO A 299 -2.36 -12.90 4.36
C PRO A 299 -1.29 -13.94 4.71
N GLU A 300 -1.65 -15.22 4.76
CA GLU A 300 -0.71 -16.32 5.04
C GLU A 300 0.27 -16.49 3.88
N ALA A 301 -0.20 -16.44 2.63
CA ALA A 301 0.67 -16.50 1.45
C ALA A 301 1.68 -15.35 1.43
N ILE A 302 1.24 -14.14 1.81
CA ILE A 302 2.10 -12.95 1.90
C ILE A 302 3.12 -13.10 3.03
N SER A 303 2.67 -13.55 4.20
CA SER A 303 3.55 -13.78 5.36
C SER A 303 4.60 -14.85 5.06
N ALA A 304 4.22 -15.92 4.35
CA ALA A 304 5.16 -16.95 3.92
C ALA A 304 6.20 -16.42 2.91
N ALA A 305 5.77 -15.58 1.95
CA ALA A 305 6.68 -14.91 1.02
C ALA A 305 7.67 -13.99 1.75
N LEU A 306 7.17 -13.20 2.71
CA LEU A 306 8.02 -12.36 3.57
C LEU A 306 9.03 -13.22 4.35
N GLY A 307 8.60 -14.36 4.89
CA GLY A 307 9.48 -15.32 5.58
C GLY A 307 10.64 -15.76 4.68
N ARG A 308 10.36 -16.14 3.42
CA ARG A 308 11.41 -16.55 2.45
C ARG A 308 12.40 -15.41 2.15
N VAL A 309 11.92 -14.17 2.05
CA VAL A 309 12.83 -13.02 1.88
C VAL A 309 13.74 -12.87 3.10
N LEU A 310 13.17 -12.96 4.32
CA LEU A 310 13.95 -12.84 5.56
C LEU A 310 14.98 -13.98 5.73
N ASP A 311 14.63 -15.19 5.33
CA ASP A 311 15.53 -16.36 5.40
C ASP A 311 16.66 -16.31 4.37
N ALA A 312 16.52 -15.49 3.31
CA ALA A 312 17.50 -15.36 2.22
C ALA A 312 18.53 -14.25 2.42
N ILE A 313 18.43 -13.43 3.49
CA ILE A 313 19.25 -12.24 3.74
C ILE A 313 20.19 -12.37 4.95
#